data_fb7a70913cef88762caab595a8dd0fe0
#
_entry.id   fb7a70913cef88762caab595a8dd0fe0
#
_cell.length_a   1.000
_cell.length_b   1.000
_cell.length_c   1.000
_cell.angle_alpha   90.00
_cell.angle_beta   90.00
_cell.angle_gamma   90.00
#
_symmetry.space_group_name_H-M   'P 1'
#
loop_
_entity.id
_entity.type
_entity.pdbx_description
1 polymer ?
#
loop_
_entity_poly.entity_id
_entity_poly.type
_entity_poly.pdbx_seq_one_letter_code
_entity_poly.pdbx_strand_id
1 'polypeptide(L)'
;MKLSAIDKGFSLIEVVISLFILSVSVITIYNLIISTAVSSYDLEQRYLAKEVANNRISLINTLEKSTRPIKRSGEMVMGGQQWQWNETINNGPTNDFFEYEIFVRLENEDTYIYSIKGLYTK
;
A
#
# COMPACT_ATOMS: atom_id res chain seq x y z
N MET A 1 8.53 56.36 -31.11
CA MET A 1 9.34 55.65 -30.16
C MET A 1 8.69 54.30 -29.83
N LYS A 2 9.42 53.27 -30.05
CA LYS A 2 8.89 51.91 -29.90
C LYS A 2 8.80 51.48 -28.44
N LEU A 3 9.61 52.01 -27.59
CA LEU A 3 9.66 51.62 -26.19
C LEU A 3 8.40 51.98 -25.41
N SER A 4 7.75 53.07 -25.76
CA SER A 4 6.49 53.43 -25.11
C SER A 4 5.36 52.42 -25.38
N ALA A 5 5.34 51.79 -26.53
CA ALA A 5 4.38 50.74 -26.83
C ALA A 5 4.68 49.46 -26.07
N ILE A 6 5.95 49.14 -25.84
CA ILE A 6 6.38 47.98 -25.08
C ILE A 6 6.09 48.21 -23.59
N ASP A 7 6.33 49.43 -23.11
CA ASP A 7 6.13 49.76 -21.71
C ASP A 7 4.66 49.78 -21.29
N LYS A 8 3.73 49.79 -22.22
CA LYS A 8 2.29 49.83 -21.94
C LYS A 8 1.72 48.49 -21.52
N GLY A 9 2.51 47.45 -21.46
CA GLY A 9 2.10 46.16 -21.02
C GLY A 9 2.12 45.09 -22.11
N PHE A 10 1.49 44.00 -21.84
CA PHE A 10 1.51 42.83 -22.72
C PHE A 10 0.47 42.96 -23.83
N SER A 11 0.75 42.38 -24.99
CA SER A 11 -0.23 42.18 -26.02
C SER A 11 -1.25 41.10 -25.58
N LEU A 12 -2.41 41.11 -26.25
CA LEU A 12 -3.46 40.12 -25.94
C LEU A 12 -2.94 38.69 -26.15
N ILE A 13 -2.15 38.46 -27.19
CA ILE A 13 -1.62 37.13 -27.49
C ILE A 13 -0.63 36.67 -26.41
N GLU A 14 0.16 37.57 -25.89
CA GLU A 14 1.09 37.25 -24.81
C GLU A 14 0.35 36.83 -23.53
N VAL A 15 -0.74 37.52 -23.20
CA VAL A 15 -1.58 37.17 -22.07
C VAL A 15 -2.20 35.78 -22.25
N VAL A 16 -2.73 35.48 -23.44
CA VAL A 16 -3.31 34.19 -23.75
C VAL A 16 -2.29 33.07 -23.64
N ILE A 17 -1.09 33.27 -24.21
CA ILE A 17 -0.02 32.28 -24.13
C ILE A 17 0.41 32.05 -22.69
N SER A 18 0.55 33.12 -21.91
CA SER A 18 0.92 33.02 -20.49
C SER A 18 -0.12 32.24 -19.68
N LEU A 19 -1.41 32.50 -19.91
CA LEU A 19 -2.49 31.77 -19.25
C LEU A 19 -2.49 30.29 -19.68
N PHE A 20 -2.20 30.01 -20.94
CA PHE A 20 -2.12 28.63 -21.43
C PHE A 20 -1.00 27.86 -20.70
N ILE A 21 0.20 28.45 -20.66
CA ILE A 21 1.34 27.84 -19.98
C ILE A 21 1.05 27.63 -18.49
N LEU A 22 0.47 28.63 -17.85
CA LEU A 22 0.07 28.53 -16.46
C LEU A 22 -0.91 27.38 -16.22
N SER A 23 -1.93 27.27 -17.08
CA SER A 23 -2.95 26.23 -16.98
C SER A 23 -2.35 24.83 -17.09
N VAL A 24 -1.48 24.61 -18.07
CA VAL A 24 -0.80 23.33 -18.27
C VAL A 24 0.07 23.00 -17.06
N SER A 25 0.79 24.01 -16.53
CA SER A 25 1.63 23.84 -15.35
C SER A 25 0.83 23.42 -14.12
N VAL A 26 -0.29 24.06 -13.86
CA VAL A 26 -1.17 23.75 -12.74
C VAL A 26 -1.72 22.33 -12.85
N ILE A 27 -2.18 21.92 -14.03
CA ILE A 27 -2.70 20.58 -14.26
C ILE A 27 -1.60 19.53 -14.01
N THR A 28 -0.39 19.79 -14.49
CA THR A 28 0.74 18.87 -14.31
C THR A 28 1.07 18.70 -12.83
N ILE A 29 1.16 19.79 -12.10
CA ILE A 29 1.46 19.77 -10.65
C ILE A 29 0.33 19.03 -9.91
N TYR A 30 -0.90 19.30 -10.23
CA TYR A 30 -2.05 18.66 -9.62
C TYR A 30 -2.01 17.13 -9.80
N ASN A 31 -1.74 16.67 -11.03
CA ASN A 31 -1.62 15.25 -11.33
C ASN A 31 -0.47 14.60 -10.56
N LEU A 32 0.65 15.30 -10.42
CA LEU A 32 1.78 14.81 -9.65
C LEU A 32 1.44 14.65 -8.18
N ILE A 33 0.74 15.61 -7.59
CA ILE A 33 0.31 15.56 -6.19
C ILE A 33 -0.60 14.37 -5.95
N ILE A 34 -1.61 14.19 -6.81
CA ILE A 34 -2.53 13.06 -6.69
C ILE A 34 -1.79 11.73 -6.81
N SER A 35 -0.94 11.58 -7.80
CA SER A 35 -0.17 10.37 -8.02
C SER A 35 0.70 10.03 -6.81
N THR A 36 1.36 11.03 -6.24
CA THR A 36 2.19 10.85 -5.05
C THR A 36 1.36 10.45 -3.84
N ALA A 37 0.22 11.09 -3.64
CA ALA A 37 -0.69 10.79 -2.53
C ALA A 37 -1.23 9.35 -2.61
N VAL A 38 -1.65 8.91 -3.79
CA VAL A 38 -2.15 7.55 -4.01
C VAL A 38 -1.04 6.53 -3.75
N SER A 39 0.18 6.79 -4.25
CA SER A 39 1.31 5.89 -4.04
C SER A 39 1.69 5.78 -2.57
N SER A 40 1.68 6.89 -1.84
CA SER A 40 1.96 6.91 -0.41
C SER A 40 0.93 6.11 0.38
N TYR A 41 -0.35 6.25 0.04
CA TYR A 41 -1.42 5.49 0.66
C TYR A 41 -1.25 3.99 0.42
N ASP A 42 -0.95 3.59 -0.81
CA ASP A 42 -0.75 2.19 -1.16
C ASP A 42 0.43 1.57 -0.40
N LEU A 43 1.53 2.29 -0.29
CA LEU A 43 2.69 1.85 0.48
C LEU A 43 2.37 1.70 1.96
N GLU A 44 1.63 2.64 2.54
CA GLU A 44 1.20 2.55 3.93
C GLU A 44 0.33 1.33 4.17
N GLN A 45 -0.63 1.05 3.30
CA GLN A 45 -1.50 -0.12 3.40
C GLN A 45 -0.69 -1.42 3.33
N ARG A 46 0.26 -1.50 2.42
CA ARG A 46 1.13 -2.68 2.30
C ARG A 46 2.01 -2.87 3.53
N TYR A 47 2.52 -1.78 4.07
CA TYR A 47 3.31 -1.83 5.30
C TYR A 47 2.49 -2.35 6.47
N LEU A 48 1.28 -1.84 6.67
CA LEU A 48 0.40 -2.28 7.74
C LEU A 48 -0.01 -3.75 7.57
N ALA A 49 -0.31 -4.18 6.35
CA ALA A 49 -0.61 -5.57 6.07
C ALA A 49 0.57 -6.48 6.41
N LYS A 50 1.78 -6.06 6.09
CA LYS A 50 3.00 -6.78 6.45
C LYS A 50 3.17 -6.88 7.97
N GLU A 51 2.86 -5.83 8.70
CA GLU A 51 2.92 -5.83 10.16
C GLU A 51 1.91 -6.83 10.77
N VAL A 52 0.70 -6.90 10.20
CA VAL A 52 -0.28 -7.91 10.62
C VAL A 52 0.28 -9.31 10.39
N ALA A 53 0.84 -9.58 9.21
CA ALA A 53 1.44 -10.87 8.90
C ALA A 53 2.61 -11.20 9.84
N ASN A 54 3.47 -10.25 10.11
CA ASN A 54 4.61 -10.43 11.02
C ASN A 54 4.16 -10.75 12.45
N ASN A 55 3.08 -10.12 12.91
CA ASN A 55 2.50 -10.42 14.20
C ASN A 55 2.01 -11.87 14.25
N ARG A 56 1.35 -12.34 13.20
CA ARG A 56 0.90 -13.73 13.12
C ARG A 56 2.07 -14.71 13.08
N ILE A 57 3.13 -14.38 12.35
CA ILE A 57 4.34 -15.22 12.30
C ILE A 57 4.95 -15.37 13.69
N SER A 58 5.03 -14.28 14.43
CA SER A 58 5.56 -14.32 15.81
C SER A 58 4.72 -15.23 16.70
N LEU A 59 3.40 -15.16 16.57
CA LEU A 59 2.49 -16.01 17.36
C LEU A 59 2.59 -17.48 16.94
N ILE A 60 2.71 -17.77 15.65
CA ILE A 60 2.91 -19.14 15.16
C ILE A 60 4.18 -19.76 15.74
N ASN A 61 5.24 -18.96 15.86
CA ASN A 61 6.52 -19.45 16.38
C ASN A 61 6.57 -19.54 17.90
N THR A 62 5.62 -18.98 18.60
CA THR A 62 5.63 -18.89 20.08
C THR A 62 4.37 -19.48 20.71
N LEU A 63 3.34 -18.63 20.89
CA LEU A 63 2.16 -18.96 21.70
C LEU A 63 1.12 -19.80 20.96
N GLU A 64 1.04 -19.66 19.65
CA GLU A 64 0.03 -20.32 18.82
C GLU A 64 0.62 -21.35 17.86
N LYS A 65 1.73 -21.95 18.24
CA LYS A 65 2.39 -22.99 17.47
C LYS A 65 1.47 -24.20 17.32
N SER A 66 1.18 -24.57 16.07
CA SER A 66 0.36 -25.75 15.79
C SER A 66 1.24 -26.99 15.63
N THR A 67 0.74 -28.11 16.10
CA THR A 67 1.38 -29.41 15.94
C THR A 67 0.74 -30.25 14.85
N ARG A 68 -0.19 -29.68 14.11
CA ARG A 68 -0.93 -30.36 13.03
C ARG A 68 -1.30 -29.36 11.93
N PRO A 69 -1.55 -29.81 10.70
CA PRO A 69 -2.12 -28.97 9.68
C PRO A 69 -3.46 -28.39 10.12
N ILE A 70 -3.63 -27.07 9.95
CA ILE A 70 -4.83 -26.36 10.38
C ILE A 70 -5.01 -25.10 9.54
N LYS A 71 -6.27 -24.66 9.42
CA LYS A 71 -6.62 -23.35 8.86
C LYS A 71 -7.21 -22.49 9.95
N ARG A 72 -6.70 -21.28 10.07
CA ARG A 72 -7.17 -20.29 11.05
C ARG A 72 -7.42 -18.97 10.37
N SER A 73 -8.34 -18.21 10.93
CA SER A 73 -8.61 -16.84 10.48
C SER A 73 -8.98 -15.98 11.67
N GLY A 74 -8.84 -14.69 11.51
CA GLY A 74 -9.18 -13.74 12.55
C GLY A 74 -9.06 -12.32 12.08
N GLU A 75 -9.25 -11.41 13.00
CA GLU A 75 -9.21 -9.98 12.77
C GLU A 75 -8.20 -9.32 13.69
N MET A 76 -7.67 -8.19 13.23
CA MET A 76 -6.68 -7.44 13.99
C MET A 76 -6.77 -5.97 13.61
N VAL A 77 -6.61 -5.09 14.61
CA VAL A 77 -6.48 -3.66 14.36
C VAL A 77 -5.00 -3.32 14.19
N MET A 78 -4.67 -2.65 13.11
CA MET A 78 -3.32 -2.17 12.85
C MET A 78 -3.40 -0.82 12.15
N GLY A 79 -2.72 0.18 12.70
CA GLY A 79 -2.75 1.53 12.14
C GLY A 79 -4.13 2.17 12.13
N GLY A 80 -4.97 1.86 13.11
CA GLY A 80 -6.33 2.38 13.19
C GLY A 80 -7.32 1.77 12.22
N GLN A 81 -6.92 0.73 11.49
CA GLN A 81 -7.76 0.01 10.52
C GLN A 81 -7.98 -1.42 10.96
N GLN A 82 -9.12 -1.98 10.56
CA GLN A 82 -9.45 -3.38 10.84
C GLN A 82 -8.95 -4.25 9.70
N TRP A 83 -8.14 -5.24 10.03
CA TRP A 83 -7.55 -6.18 9.08
C TRP A 83 -8.08 -7.58 9.31
N GLN A 84 -8.25 -8.34 8.24
CA GLN A 84 -8.56 -9.74 8.32
C GLN A 84 -7.39 -10.56 7.81
N TRP A 85 -7.01 -11.59 8.56
CA TRP A 85 -5.95 -12.50 8.18
C TRP A 85 -6.49 -13.92 8.07
N ASN A 86 -5.95 -14.66 7.11
CA ASN A 86 -6.20 -16.09 6.96
C ASN A 86 -4.84 -16.78 6.94
N GLU A 87 -4.70 -17.82 7.75
CA GLU A 87 -3.47 -18.59 7.75
C GLU A 87 -3.77 -20.07 7.56
N THR A 88 -2.89 -20.72 6.79
CA THR A 88 -2.95 -22.15 6.52
C THR A 88 -1.62 -22.74 6.93
N ILE A 89 -1.68 -23.80 7.74
CA ILE A 89 -0.50 -24.55 8.16
C ILE A 89 -0.62 -25.92 7.57
N ASN A 90 0.40 -26.29 6.77
CA ASN A 90 0.49 -27.57 6.10
C ASN A 90 1.78 -28.29 6.48
N ASN A 91 1.88 -29.55 6.13
CA ASN A 91 3.12 -30.26 6.26
C ASN A 91 4.17 -29.60 5.34
N GLY A 92 5.37 -29.43 5.85
CA GLY A 92 6.48 -28.88 5.10
C GLY A 92 7.10 -29.88 4.14
N PRO A 93 8.17 -29.46 3.44
CA PRO A 93 8.87 -30.31 2.48
C PRO A 93 9.56 -31.49 3.14
N THR A 94 9.81 -31.44 4.44
CA THR A 94 10.38 -32.56 5.22
C THR A 94 9.52 -32.81 6.46
N ASN A 95 9.72 -33.94 7.11
CA ASN A 95 8.97 -34.31 8.31
C ASN A 95 9.27 -33.44 9.53
N ASP A 96 10.33 -32.63 9.47
CA ASP A 96 10.75 -31.80 10.59
C ASP A 96 10.14 -30.41 10.57
N PHE A 97 9.45 -30.02 9.52
CA PHE A 97 8.93 -28.68 9.33
C PHE A 97 7.45 -28.66 8.99
N PHE A 98 6.79 -27.60 9.44
CA PHE A 98 5.50 -27.16 8.91
C PHE A 98 5.70 -25.95 8.01
N GLU A 99 4.84 -25.81 7.02
CA GLU A 99 4.78 -24.63 6.15
C GLU A 99 3.56 -23.82 6.52
N TYR A 100 3.75 -22.51 6.74
CA TYR A 100 2.64 -21.58 6.92
C TYR A 100 2.50 -20.68 5.71
N GLU A 101 1.27 -20.28 5.45
CA GLU A 101 0.92 -19.29 4.45
C GLU A 101 -0.12 -18.35 5.05
N ILE A 102 0.17 -17.05 5.02
CA ILE A 102 -0.67 -16.03 5.63
C ILE A 102 -1.11 -15.05 4.56
N PHE A 103 -2.42 -14.79 4.49
CA PHE A 103 -3.01 -13.80 3.61
C PHE A 103 -3.64 -12.71 4.46
N VAL A 104 -3.42 -11.45 4.08
CA VAL A 104 -3.91 -10.28 4.81
C VAL A 104 -4.68 -9.37 3.87
N ARG A 105 -5.86 -8.93 4.31
CA ARG A 105 -6.70 -7.98 3.60
C ARG A 105 -7.37 -7.02 4.58
N LEU A 106 -7.85 -5.90 4.06
CA LEU A 106 -8.76 -5.05 4.82
C LEU A 106 -10.10 -5.77 5.00
N GLU A 107 -10.75 -5.58 6.14
CA GLU A 107 -12.00 -6.25 6.47
C GLU A 107 -13.10 -6.00 5.44
N ASN A 108 -13.18 -4.76 4.92
CA ASN A 108 -14.21 -4.36 3.97
C ASN A 108 -13.83 -4.56 2.50
N GLU A 109 -12.71 -5.20 2.23
CA GLU A 109 -12.25 -5.51 0.87
C GLU A 109 -12.08 -7.02 0.69
N ASP A 110 -12.32 -7.49 -0.52
CA ASP A 110 -12.22 -8.92 -0.83
C ASP A 110 -10.84 -9.32 -1.35
N THR A 111 -10.03 -8.34 -1.76
CA THR A 111 -8.71 -8.60 -2.33
C THR A 111 -7.64 -8.60 -1.26
N TYR A 112 -6.79 -9.62 -1.26
CA TYR A 112 -5.65 -9.68 -0.37
C TYR A 112 -4.57 -8.69 -0.81
N ILE A 113 -4.04 -7.95 0.15
CA ILE A 113 -2.99 -6.95 -0.08
C ILE A 113 -1.61 -7.55 0.08
N TYR A 114 -1.47 -8.53 0.97
CA TYR A 114 -0.18 -9.11 1.32
C TYR A 114 -0.33 -10.60 1.59
N SER A 115 0.67 -11.36 1.17
CA SER A 115 0.77 -12.77 1.51
C SER A 115 2.22 -13.17 1.75
N ILE A 116 2.45 -14.13 2.62
CA ILE A 116 3.78 -14.63 2.93
C ILE A 116 3.72 -16.12 3.24
N LYS A 117 4.77 -16.83 2.83
CA LYS A 117 5.02 -18.22 3.17
C LYS A 117 6.28 -18.36 3.97
N GLY A 118 6.31 -19.35 4.83
CA GLY A 118 7.52 -19.68 5.57
C GLY A 118 7.41 -21.05 6.21
N LEU A 119 8.49 -21.42 6.89
CA LEU A 119 8.60 -22.71 7.56
C LEU A 119 8.87 -22.51 9.05
N TYR A 120 8.39 -23.44 9.87
CA TYR A 120 8.80 -23.51 11.25
C TYR A 120 8.99 -24.99 11.64
N THR A 121 9.85 -25.21 12.63
CA THR A 121 10.15 -26.56 13.11
C THR A 121 9.00 -27.16 13.91
N LYS A 122 8.75 -28.42 13.72
CA LYS A 122 7.76 -29.18 14.49
C LYS A 122 8.10 -29.29 15.97
#